data_57ddfc73330c21901d1633663927c63f
#
_entry.id   57ddfc73330c21901d1633663927c63f
#
_cell.length_a   1.000
_cell.length_b   1.000
_cell.length_c   1.000
_cell.angle_alpha   90.00
_cell.angle_beta   90.00
_cell.angle_gamma   90.00
#
_symmetry.space_group_name_H-M   'P 1'
#
loop_
_entity.id
_entity.type
_entity.pdbx_description
1 polymer ?
#
loop_
_entity_poly.entity_id
_entity_poly.type
_entity_poly.pdbx_seq_one_letter_code
_entity_poly.pdbx_strand_id
1 'polypeptide(L)'
;MTSHGLTLRFIFLTHGHADHIGALQELRQRKNVPVYVGAGDADLISNSHNNLSMFMGQAIECTSADHLVKDGDELTLGNLHFTVLETPGHTPGGLSLYGEGVVFSGDTLFRYSVGRTDLYGGSSKTLLHSLKTKLMTLPDNTLVLPGHGPATSIGDERRGNPFLEGGW
;
A
#
# COMPACT_ATOMS: atom_id res chain seq x y z
N MET A 1 -18.12 -9.81 6.87
CA MET A 1 -17.36 -10.17 8.10
C MET A 1 -18.17 -11.04 9.05
N THR A 2 -19.41 -10.71 9.33
CA THR A 2 -20.24 -11.52 10.25
C THR A 2 -20.55 -12.94 9.76
N SER A 3 -20.60 -13.17 8.46
CA SER A 3 -20.87 -14.49 7.87
C SER A 3 -19.73 -15.51 8.06
N HIS A 4 -18.51 -15.06 8.36
CA HIS A 4 -17.34 -15.92 8.55
C HIS A 4 -16.75 -15.86 9.96
N GLY A 5 -17.42 -15.20 10.90
CA GLY A 5 -16.94 -15.05 12.29
C GLY A 5 -15.65 -14.19 12.41
N LEU A 6 -15.31 -13.41 11.39
CA LEU A 6 -14.12 -12.57 11.40
C LEU A 6 -14.37 -11.27 12.15
N THR A 7 -13.37 -10.86 12.93
CA THR A 7 -13.35 -9.57 13.64
C THR A 7 -12.27 -8.68 13.03
N LEU A 8 -12.65 -7.48 12.58
CA LEU A 8 -11.69 -6.46 12.13
C LEU A 8 -10.88 -5.99 13.33
N ARG A 9 -9.55 -5.99 13.22
CA ARG A 9 -8.64 -5.59 14.30
C ARG A 9 -8.01 -4.24 14.05
N PHE A 10 -7.67 -3.94 12.80
CA PHE A 10 -7.11 -2.67 12.36
C PHE A 10 -7.34 -2.48 10.86
N ILE A 11 -7.11 -1.27 10.37
CA ILE A 11 -7.05 -0.93 8.95
C ILE A 11 -5.61 -0.49 8.65
N PHE A 12 -4.98 -1.11 7.68
CA PHE A 12 -3.67 -0.73 7.16
C PHE A 12 -3.84 -0.15 5.77
N LEU A 13 -3.41 1.08 5.57
CA LEU A 13 -3.43 1.76 4.27
C LEU A 13 -2.04 1.64 3.64
N THR A 14 -1.98 1.02 2.48
CA THR A 14 -0.75 1.00 1.68
C THR A 14 -0.41 2.40 1.17
N HIS A 15 -1.43 3.21 0.88
CA HIS A 15 -1.32 4.61 0.50
C HIS A 15 -2.68 5.33 0.58
N GLY A 16 -2.67 6.65 0.38
CA GLY A 16 -3.81 7.51 0.65
C GLY A 16 -4.68 7.89 -0.56
N HIS A 17 -4.60 7.23 -1.73
CA HIS A 17 -5.46 7.57 -2.87
C HIS A 17 -6.93 7.19 -2.64
N ALA A 18 -7.82 7.88 -3.33
CA ALA A 18 -9.27 7.84 -3.14
C ALA A 18 -9.88 6.43 -3.19
N ASP A 19 -9.44 5.61 -4.12
CA ASP A 19 -9.91 4.24 -4.33
C ASP A 19 -9.48 3.28 -3.22
N HIS A 20 -8.43 3.62 -2.45
CA HIS A 20 -7.98 2.87 -1.28
C HIS A 20 -8.61 3.35 0.03
N ILE A 21 -9.14 4.58 0.08
CA ILE A 21 -9.73 5.17 1.29
C ILE A 21 -11.25 5.39 1.21
N GLY A 22 -11.89 5.03 0.08
CA GLY A 22 -13.30 5.32 -0.18
C GLY A 22 -14.28 4.82 0.90
N ALA A 23 -13.97 3.71 1.57
CA ALA A 23 -14.77 3.16 2.66
C ALA A 23 -14.20 3.43 4.07
N LEU A 24 -13.06 4.12 4.17
CA LEU A 24 -12.32 4.28 5.42
C LEU A 24 -13.17 4.93 6.52
N GLN A 25 -13.78 6.07 6.23
CA GLN A 25 -14.56 6.82 7.24
C GLN A 25 -15.77 6.01 7.73
N GLU A 26 -16.46 5.32 6.84
CA GLU A 26 -17.60 4.47 7.19
C GLU A 26 -17.17 3.27 8.05
N LEU A 27 -16.07 2.61 7.70
CA LEU A 27 -15.53 1.49 8.49
C LEU A 27 -15.11 1.92 9.89
N ARG A 28 -14.48 3.09 10.03
CA ARG A 28 -14.09 3.65 11.33
C ARG A 28 -15.32 3.89 12.22
N GLN A 29 -16.35 4.54 11.68
CA GLN A 29 -17.59 4.80 12.41
C GLN A 29 -18.27 3.52 12.89
N ARG A 30 -18.25 2.47 12.06
CA ARG A 30 -18.92 1.20 12.37
C ARG A 30 -18.12 0.27 13.28
N LYS A 31 -16.80 0.35 13.27
CA LYS A 31 -15.95 -0.68 13.89
C LYS A 31 -14.99 -0.17 14.96
N ASN A 32 -14.77 1.14 15.04
CA ASN A 32 -13.86 1.76 16.01
C ASN A 32 -12.52 1.01 16.14
N VAL A 33 -11.84 0.81 15.00
CA VAL A 33 -10.54 0.14 14.93
C VAL A 33 -9.47 1.13 14.50
N PRO A 34 -8.21 0.95 14.95
CA PRO A 34 -7.12 1.85 14.58
C PRO A 34 -6.79 1.77 13.09
N VAL A 35 -6.36 2.90 12.54
CA VAL A 35 -5.90 3.08 11.16
C VAL A 35 -4.41 3.39 11.16
N TYR A 36 -3.67 2.65 10.35
CA TYR A 36 -2.23 2.77 10.14
C TYR A 36 -1.95 3.29 8.73
N VAL A 37 -1.07 4.28 8.62
CA VAL A 37 -0.65 4.87 7.33
C VAL A 37 0.80 5.32 7.40
N GLY A 38 1.49 5.41 6.25
CA GLY A 38 2.82 6.01 6.16
C GLY A 38 2.78 7.51 6.40
N ALA A 39 3.79 8.04 7.09
CA ALA A 39 3.85 9.46 7.45
C ALA A 39 3.73 10.40 6.24
N GLY A 40 4.29 10.00 5.08
CA GLY A 40 4.21 10.79 3.85
C GLY A 40 2.82 10.87 3.22
N ASP A 41 1.89 9.99 3.61
CA ASP A 41 0.51 9.95 3.12
C ASP A 41 -0.52 10.39 4.17
N ALA A 42 -0.07 10.82 5.35
CA ALA A 42 -0.97 11.26 6.41
C ALA A 42 -1.92 12.38 5.97
N ASP A 43 -1.43 13.31 5.16
CA ASP A 43 -2.24 14.42 4.62
C ASP A 43 -3.13 13.99 3.46
N LEU A 44 -2.75 12.95 2.69
CA LEU A 44 -3.54 12.50 1.56
C LEU A 44 -4.93 12.05 1.99
N ILE A 45 -5.05 11.30 3.08
CA ILE A 45 -6.33 10.75 3.53
C ILE A 45 -7.35 11.83 3.93
N SER A 46 -6.89 13.04 4.23
CA SER A 46 -7.74 14.18 4.64
C SER A 46 -7.84 15.30 3.60
N ASN A 47 -7.16 15.17 2.45
CA ASN A 47 -7.11 16.21 1.42
C ASN A 47 -7.59 15.66 0.08
N SER A 48 -8.82 16.03 -0.31
CA SER A 48 -9.51 15.52 -1.50
C SER A 48 -8.83 15.89 -2.83
N HIS A 49 -7.99 16.93 -2.88
CA HIS A 49 -7.17 17.25 -4.04
C HIS A 49 -5.98 16.28 -4.15
N ASN A 50 -5.25 16.10 -3.06
CA ASN A 50 -4.04 15.28 -3.04
C ASN A 50 -4.34 13.79 -3.19
N ASN A 51 -5.47 13.30 -2.64
CA ASN A 51 -5.92 11.92 -2.81
C ASN A 51 -6.69 11.67 -4.10
N LEU A 52 -6.86 12.69 -4.93
CA LEU A 52 -7.48 12.66 -6.26
C LEU A 52 -9.00 12.51 -6.28
N SER A 53 -9.68 12.38 -5.13
CA SER A 53 -11.13 12.18 -5.09
C SER A 53 -11.92 13.35 -5.66
N MET A 54 -11.41 14.58 -5.53
CA MET A 54 -12.01 15.78 -6.13
C MET A 54 -12.19 15.62 -7.66
N PHE A 55 -11.24 14.98 -8.34
CA PHE A 55 -11.28 14.74 -9.78
C PHE A 55 -12.18 13.56 -10.18
N MET A 56 -12.59 12.73 -9.21
CA MET A 56 -13.51 11.60 -9.41
C MET A 56 -14.97 11.98 -9.16
N GLY A 57 -15.26 13.28 -8.91
CA GLY A 57 -16.61 13.80 -8.74
C GLY A 57 -17.18 13.70 -7.32
N GLN A 58 -16.41 13.19 -6.36
CA GLN A 58 -16.80 13.14 -4.96
C GLN A 58 -15.58 13.37 -4.06
N ALA A 59 -15.59 14.48 -3.32
CA ALA A 59 -14.53 14.74 -2.35
C ALA A 59 -14.58 13.71 -1.19
N ILE A 60 -13.45 13.03 -0.96
CA ILE A 60 -13.27 12.11 0.17
C ILE A 60 -12.24 12.72 1.10
N GLU A 61 -12.65 13.04 2.31
CA GLU A 61 -11.81 13.57 3.38
C GLU A 61 -12.08 12.78 4.65
N CYS A 62 -11.10 11.99 5.05
CA CYS A 62 -11.19 11.14 6.22
C CYS A 62 -10.52 11.82 7.42
N THR A 63 -10.92 11.43 8.62
CA THR A 63 -10.21 11.83 9.84
C THR A 63 -8.80 11.25 9.83
N SER A 64 -7.85 11.96 10.46
CA SER A 64 -6.45 11.55 10.56
C SER A 64 -6.30 10.09 11.01
N ALA A 65 -5.26 9.41 10.55
CA ALA A 65 -4.92 8.06 11.00
C ALA A 65 -4.55 8.07 12.50
N ASP A 66 -4.74 6.92 13.14
CA ASP A 66 -4.41 6.76 14.56
C ASP A 66 -2.91 6.53 14.77
N HIS A 67 -2.26 5.88 13.79
CA HIS A 67 -0.85 5.55 13.85
C HIS A 67 -0.15 5.86 12.53
N LEU A 68 0.99 6.54 12.64
CA LEU A 68 1.94 6.69 11.56
C LEU A 68 2.98 5.58 11.69
N VAL A 69 3.16 4.79 10.63
CA VAL A 69 4.12 3.69 10.61
C VAL A 69 5.23 3.94 9.61
N LYS A 70 6.36 3.29 9.84
CA LYS A 70 7.60 3.43 9.07
C LYS A 70 8.23 2.08 8.77
N ASP A 71 9.28 2.11 7.99
CA ASP A 71 10.05 0.93 7.62
C ASP A 71 10.52 0.13 8.85
N GLY A 72 10.29 -1.17 8.81
CA GLY A 72 10.66 -2.10 9.88
C GLY A 72 9.69 -2.17 11.06
N ASP A 73 8.64 -1.34 11.10
CA ASP A 73 7.59 -1.51 12.11
C ASP A 73 6.88 -2.84 11.94
N GLU A 74 6.50 -3.47 13.06
CA GLU A 74 5.83 -4.76 13.04
C GLU A 74 4.36 -4.63 13.43
N LEU A 75 3.50 -5.32 12.69
CA LEU A 75 2.07 -5.45 12.98
C LEU A 75 1.73 -6.93 13.21
N THR A 76 0.93 -7.21 14.23
CA THR A 76 0.49 -8.56 14.56
C THR A 76 -1.01 -8.73 14.36
N LEU A 77 -1.41 -9.86 13.80
CA LEU A 77 -2.81 -10.27 13.67
C LEU A 77 -2.99 -11.69 14.18
N GLY A 78 -3.35 -11.83 15.43
CA GLY A 78 -3.33 -13.12 16.10
C GLY A 78 -1.90 -13.65 16.24
N ASN A 79 -1.60 -14.77 15.60
CA ASN A 79 -0.26 -15.37 15.56
C ASN A 79 0.52 -15.00 14.28
N LEU A 80 -0.06 -14.17 13.40
CA LEU A 80 0.58 -13.74 12.17
C LEU A 80 1.40 -12.47 12.42
N HIS A 81 2.58 -12.40 11.80
CA HIS A 81 3.52 -11.30 11.95
C HIS A 81 3.80 -10.65 10.61
N PHE A 82 3.68 -9.33 10.56
CA PHE A 82 3.90 -8.55 9.35
C PHE A 82 4.89 -7.43 9.63
N THR A 83 5.79 -7.20 8.67
CA THR A 83 6.73 -6.09 8.69
C THR A 83 6.28 -5.04 7.69
N VAL A 84 6.28 -3.79 8.09
CA VAL A 84 6.05 -2.63 7.24
C VAL A 84 7.31 -2.37 6.42
N LEU A 85 7.15 -2.23 5.11
CA LEU A 85 8.20 -1.82 4.19
C LEU A 85 7.81 -0.45 3.61
N GLU A 86 8.65 0.56 3.78
CA GLU A 86 8.46 1.82 3.06
C GLU A 86 8.78 1.60 1.57
N THR A 87 7.77 1.81 0.74
CA THR A 87 7.85 1.68 -0.72
C THR A 87 7.33 2.94 -1.42
N PRO A 88 7.90 4.13 -1.10
CA PRO A 88 7.46 5.37 -1.72
C PRO A 88 7.74 5.41 -3.22
N GLY A 89 7.03 6.32 -3.91
CA GLY A 89 7.22 6.61 -5.33
C GLY A 89 5.95 6.65 -6.15
N HIS A 90 4.96 5.81 -5.87
CA HIS A 90 3.60 6.01 -6.32
C HIS A 90 2.94 7.17 -5.54
N THR A 91 3.09 7.13 -4.22
CA THR A 91 2.83 8.24 -3.31
C THR A 91 4.06 8.49 -2.42
N PRO A 92 4.15 9.63 -1.72
CA PRO A 92 5.27 9.92 -0.82
C PRO A 92 5.35 8.99 0.40
N GLY A 93 4.21 8.53 0.90
CA GLY A 93 4.10 7.65 2.06
C GLY A 93 3.71 6.21 1.71
N GLY A 94 3.92 5.79 0.47
CA GLY A 94 3.59 4.44 0.01
C GLY A 94 4.25 3.36 0.85
N LEU A 95 3.47 2.35 1.23
CA LEU A 95 3.87 1.24 2.06
C LEU A 95 3.52 -0.10 1.41
N SER A 96 4.31 -1.11 1.71
CA SER A 96 3.96 -2.51 1.52
C SER A 96 3.96 -3.23 2.87
N LEU A 97 3.12 -4.26 3.03
CA LEU A 97 3.06 -5.05 4.24
C LEU A 97 3.49 -6.48 3.93
N TYR A 98 4.59 -6.93 4.50
CA TYR A 98 5.19 -8.24 4.24
C TYR A 98 5.10 -9.15 5.46
N GLY A 99 4.69 -10.39 5.26
CA GLY A 99 4.67 -11.43 6.28
C GLY A 99 4.04 -12.71 5.76
N GLU A 100 4.28 -13.84 6.43
CA GLU A 100 3.65 -15.13 6.12
C GLU A 100 3.80 -15.58 4.66
N GLY A 101 4.90 -15.20 4.00
CA GLY A 101 5.14 -15.53 2.59
C GLY A 101 4.34 -14.70 1.59
N VAL A 102 3.68 -13.66 2.03
CA VAL A 102 2.90 -12.72 1.20
C VAL A 102 3.40 -11.30 1.36
N VAL A 103 3.26 -10.47 0.31
CA VAL A 103 3.42 -9.03 0.38
C VAL A 103 2.20 -8.33 -0.23
N PHE A 104 1.57 -7.47 0.55
CA PHE A 104 0.52 -6.55 0.08
C PHE A 104 1.23 -5.29 -0.42
N SER A 105 1.40 -5.19 -1.74
CA SER A 105 2.24 -4.15 -2.35
C SER A 105 1.51 -2.83 -2.62
N GLY A 106 0.20 -2.77 -2.41
CA GLY A 106 -0.58 -1.62 -2.85
C GLY A 106 -0.31 -1.32 -4.32
N ASP A 107 -0.07 -0.05 -4.63
CA ASP A 107 0.21 0.41 -5.98
C ASP A 107 1.71 0.61 -6.26
N THR A 108 2.56 -0.19 -5.61
CA THR A 108 4.00 -0.21 -5.86
C THR A 108 4.38 -1.18 -6.97
N LEU A 109 3.93 -2.44 -6.88
CA LEU A 109 4.26 -3.53 -7.80
C LEU A 109 3.00 -4.25 -8.26
N PHE A 110 2.82 -4.35 -9.56
CA PHE A 110 1.75 -5.10 -10.21
C PHE A 110 2.35 -6.24 -11.05
N ARG A 111 1.50 -7.15 -11.51
CA ARG A 111 1.92 -8.22 -12.41
C ARG A 111 2.43 -7.64 -13.72
N TYR A 112 3.75 -7.77 -13.97
CA TYR A 112 4.48 -7.25 -15.12
C TYR A 112 4.32 -5.73 -15.32
N SER A 113 4.08 -5.00 -14.23
CA SER A 113 3.91 -3.55 -14.24
C SER A 113 4.28 -2.96 -12.88
N VAL A 114 4.24 -1.63 -12.80
CA VAL A 114 4.47 -0.86 -11.57
C VAL A 114 3.45 0.26 -11.45
N GLY A 115 3.31 0.83 -10.26
CA GLY A 115 2.45 1.97 -10.03
C GLY A 115 2.86 3.18 -10.85
N ARG A 116 1.88 3.97 -11.27
CA ARG A 116 2.13 5.25 -11.93
C ARG A 116 2.78 6.25 -10.97
N THR A 117 3.54 7.18 -11.53
CA THR A 117 4.34 8.13 -10.75
C THR A 117 4.17 9.58 -11.18
N ASP A 118 3.15 9.85 -12.00
CA ASP A 118 2.83 11.16 -12.59
C ASP A 118 1.72 11.89 -11.80
N LEU A 119 1.36 11.40 -10.62
CA LEU A 119 0.39 12.00 -9.71
C LEU A 119 1.10 12.80 -8.60
N TYR A 120 0.31 13.45 -7.75
CA TYR A 120 0.82 14.26 -6.64
C TYR A 120 1.84 13.50 -5.78
N GLY A 121 3.04 14.05 -5.65
CA GLY A 121 4.13 13.45 -4.87
C GLY A 121 4.78 12.21 -5.48
N GLY A 122 4.36 11.79 -6.69
CA GLY A 122 4.92 10.64 -7.39
C GLY A 122 6.34 10.87 -7.91
N SER A 123 7.14 9.79 -7.98
CA SER A 123 8.53 9.82 -8.46
C SER A 123 8.94 8.45 -8.98
N SER A 124 9.18 8.33 -10.27
CA SER A 124 9.62 7.07 -10.90
C SER A 124 10.98 6.60 -10.35
N LYS A 125 11.91 7.52 -10.13
CA LYS A 125 13.20 7.21 -9.53
C LYS A 125 13.06 6.60 -8.14
N THR A 126 12.21 7.20 -7.32
CA THR A 126 11.94 6.71 -5.95
C THR A 126 11.23 5.36 -5.98
N LEU A 127 10.24 5.18 -6.85
CA LEU A 127 9.52 3.91 -6.99
C LEU A 127 10.46 2.76 -7.37
N LEU A 128 11.32 2.98 -8.36
CA LEU A 128 12.30 1.98 -8.79
C LEU A 128 13.32 1.68 -7.70
N HIS A 129 13.74 2.67 -6.92
CA HIS A 129 14.58 2.45 -5.75
C HIS A 129 13.87 1.56 -4.72
N SER A 130 12.63 1.87 -4.38
CA SER A 130 11.80 1.07 -3.46
C SER A 130 11.64 -0.38 -3.95
N LEU A 131 11.33 -0.57 -5.23
CA LEU A 131 11.24 -1.91 -5.84
C LEU A 131 12.54 -2.68 -5.66
N LYS A 132 13.67 -2.11 -6.04
CA LYS A 132 14.98 -2.78 -6.02
C LYS A 132 15.46 -3.08 -4.60
N THR A 133 15.29 -2.15 -3.67
CA THR A 133 15.87 -2.24 -2.32
C THR A 133 14.96 -2.89 -1.30
N LYS A 134 13.64 -2.97 -1.57
CA LYS A 134 12.65 -3.55 -0.65
C LYS A 134 12.01 -4.81 -1.24
N LEU A 135 11.27 -4.68 -2.33
CA LEU A 135 10.48 -5.81 -2.82
C LEU A 135 11.34 -6.87 -3.51
N MET A 136 12.31 -6.47 -4.34
CA MET A 136 13.18 -7.42 -5.02
C MET A 136 14.24 -8.10 -4.11
N THR A 137 14.28 -7.76 -2.83
CA THR A 137 15.09 -8.48 -1.83
C THR A 137 14.33 -9.63 -1.17
N LEU A 138 13.02 -9.69 -1.35
CA LEU A 138 12.17 -10.75 -0.79
C LEU A 138 12.39 -12.08 -1.51
N PRO A 139 12.11 -13.23 -0.88
CA PRO A 139 12.21 -14.55 -1.50
C PRO A 139 11.36 -14.68 -2.79
N ASP A 140 11.83 -15.42 -3.77
CA ASP A 140 11.17 -15.62 -5.07
C ASP A 140 9.72 -16.16 -4.94
N ASN A 141 9.48 -17.03 -3.97
CA ASN A 141 8.16 -17.61 -3.71
C ASN A 141 7.22 -16.71 -2.93
N THR A 142 7.61 -15.48 -2.60
CA THR A 142 6.72 -14.53 -1.95
C THR A 142 5.57 -14.17 -2.91
N LEU A 143 4.33 -14.40 -2.47
CA LEU A 143 3.13 -14.03 -3.21
C LEU A 143 2.93 -12.51 -3.12
N VAL A 144 2.76 -11.85 -4.25
CA VAL A 144 2.45 -10.41 -4.33
C VAL A 144 0.95 -10.24 -4.51
N LEU A 145 0.34 -9.52 -3.60
CA LEU A 145 -1.07 -9.12 -3.64
C LEU A 145 -1.14 -7.60 -3.85
N PRO A 146 -1.32 -7.15 -5.11
CA PRO A 146 -1.33 -5.73 -5.44
C PRO A 146 -2.67 -5.06 -5.13
N GLY A 147 -2.70 -3.73 -5.16
CA GLY A 147 -3.95 -2.96 -5.07
C GLY A 147 -4.88 -3.19 -6.25
N HIS A 148 -4.30 -3.39 -7.44
CA HIS A 148 -5.03 -3.61 -8.68
C HIS A 148 -4.47 -4.79 -9.48
N GLY A 149 -5.34 -5.45 -10.25
CA GLY A 149 -4.97 -6.55 -11.12
C GLY A 149 -4.76 -7.89 -10.39
N PRO A 150 -4.22 -8.88 -11.10
CA PRO A 150 -4.03 -10.22 -10.55
C PRO A 150 -2.80 -10.32 -9.67
N ALA A 151 -2.80 -11.31 -8.77
CA ALA A 151 -1.63 -11.69 -7.99
C ALA A 151 -0.46 -12.16 -8.88
N THR A 152 0.74 -12.03 -8.35
CA THR A 152 1.98 -12.51 -8.98
C THR A 152 2.95 -13.01 -7.90
N SER A 153 4.20 -13.28 -8.24
CA SER A 153 5.26 -13.62 -7.28
C SER A 153 6.48 -12.71 -7.47
N ILE A 154 7.26 -12.53 -6.43
CA ILE A 154 8.53 -11.78 -6.51
C ILE A 154 9.44 -12.37 -7.58
N GLY A 155 9.51 -13.71 -7.67
CA GLY A 155 10.32 -14.38 -8.66
C GLY A 155 9.86 -14.15 -10.11
N ASP A 156 8.56 -14.09 -10.36
CA ASP A 156 8.04 -13.81 -11.70
C ASP A 156 8.34 -12.37 -12.10
N GLU A 157 8.14 -11.43 -11.17
CA GLU A 157 8.42 -10.01 -11.42
C GLU A 157 9.92 -9.75 -11.61
N ARG A 158 10.78 -10.40 -10.84
CA ARG A 158 12.24 -10.28 -10.99
C ARG A 158 12.71 -10.76 -12.36
N ARG A 159 12.05 -11.79 -12.94
CA ARG A 159 12.44 -12.39 -14.24
C ARG A 159 11.80 -11.68 -15.44
N GLY A 160 10.61 -11.13 -15.30
CA GLY A 160 9.84 -10.72 -16.47
C GLY A 160 9.17 -9.35 -16.39
N ASN A 161 9.36 -8.58 -15.31
CA ASN A 161 8.80 -7.25 -15.24
C ASN A 161 9.66 -6.26 -16.03
N PRO A 162 9.14 -5.67 -17.13
CA PRO A 162 9.92 -4.81 -18.04
C PRO A 162 10.42 -3.53 -17.36
N PHE A 163 9.79 -3.10 -16.27
CA PHE A 163 10.22 -1.92 -15.51
C PHE A 163 11.42 -2.20 -14.61
N LEU A 164 11.77 -3.46 -14.38
CA LEU A 164 12.92 -3.87 -13.58
C LEU A 164 14.15 -4.23 -14.43
N GLU A 165 13.97 -4.52 -15.74
CA GLU A 165 15.03 -4.96 -16.66
C GLU A 165 15.91 -3.81 -17.17
N GLY A 166 15.44 -2.58 -17.15
CA GLY A 166 16.23 -1.42 -17.58
C GLY A 166 17.04 -0.84 -16.42
N GLY A 167 18.36 -0.81 -16.54
CA GLY A 167 19.22 0.00 -15.67
C GLY A 167 18.84 1.49 -15.81
N TRP A 168 18.13 2.02 -14.84
CA TRP A 168 17.79 3.45 -14.73
C TRP A 168 18.83 4.17 -13.89
#